data_95e057393494e3264726280f4ee4bbff
#
_entry.id   95e057393494e3264726280f4ee4bbff
#
_cell.length_a   1.000
_cell.length_b   1.000
_cell.length_c   1.000
_cell.angle_alpha   90.00
_cell.angle_beta   90.00
_cell.angle_gamma   90.00
#
_symmetry.space_group_name_H-M   'P 1'
#
loop_
_entity.id
_entity.type
_entity.pdbx_description
1 polymer ?
#
loop_
_entity_poly.entity_id
_entity_poly.type
_entity_poly.pdbx_seq_one_letter_code
_entity_poly.pdbx_strand_id
1 'polypeptide(L)'
;ASTTSADSQATGRFPPTPWPFDPQADWTDHRLHYDPGVSAEHERVADLFGDEVRSRLAKTPKKDVYVFVHGYNNDFEHAVSVIAAIWHFLPRQGVPIAYTWPAGMGGLRGYFYDRESGEYTIFHLKEIMRILGSIPEIEKIHFIAHSRGTDVLMTALREILIERGGRDFIPPEDRKLGNV
;
A
#
# COMPACT_ATOMS: atom_id res chain seq x y z
N ALA A 1 3.17 14.12 36.00
CA ALA A 1 3.11 12.85 35.27
C ALA A 1 3.22 13.19 33.78
N SER A 2 4.42 12.99 33.19
CA SER A 2 4.69 13.20 31.78
C SER A 2 4.16 12.01 31.00
N THR A 3 3.13 12.23 30.19
CA THR A 3 2.71 11.30 29.16
C THR A 3 3.78 11.31 28.08
N THR A 4 4.63 10.31 28.05
CA THR A 4 5.49 9.99 26.93
C THR A 4 4.59 9.67 25.74
N SER A 5 4.52 10.59 24.78
CA SER A 5 4.00 10.29 23.44
C SER A 5 4.86 9.16 22.89
N ALA A 6 4.23 8.03 22.58
CA ALA A 6 4.90 6.99 21.81
C ALA A 6 5.24 7.61 20.45
N ASP A 7 6.49 7.98 20.27
CA ASP A 7 7.03 8.34 18.97
C ASP A 7 6.77 7.18 18.03
N SER A 8 5.83 7.39 17.11
CA SER A 8 5.69 6.54 15.94
C SER A 8 6.94 6.74 15.09
N GLN A 9 7.98 5.96 15.36
CA GLN A 9 9.18 5.98 14.54
C GLN A 9 8.78 5.57 13.13
N ALA A 10 8.87 6.52 12.20
CA ALA A 10 8.72 6.22 10.79
C ALA A 10 9.79 5.21 10.38
N THR A 11 9.39 4.04 9.92
CA THR A 11 10.30 2.97 9.51
C THR A 11 11.09 3.33 8.25
N GLY A 12 10.63 4.33 7.50
CA GLY A 12 11.29 4.82 6.30
C GLY A 12 10.36 5.66 5.45
N ARG A 13 10.91 6.27 4.42
CA ARG A 13 10.18 7.04 3.41
C ARG A 13 10.54 6.54 2.04
N PHE A 14 9.54 6.11 1.26
CA PHE A 14 9.76 5.74 -0.13
C PHE A 14 10.27 6.93 -0.95
N PRO A 15 11.16 6.68 -1.92
CA PRO A 15 11.61 7.68 -2.85
C PRO A 15 10.44 8.34 -3.59
N PRO A 16 10.59 9.59 -4.05
CA PRO A 16 9.55 10.28 -4.83
C PRO A 16 9.31 9.61 -6.17
N THR A 17 8.09 9.72 -6.66
CA THR A 17 7.71 9.28 -8.02
C THR A 17 7.46 10.50 -8.92
N PRO A 18 7.72 10.40 -10.24
CA PRO A 18 8.36 9.24 -10.91
C PRO A 18 9.81 9.08 -10.45
N TRP A 19 10.30 7.84 -10.45
CA TRP A 19 11.69 7.59 -10.10
C TRP A 19 12.61 8.22 -11.13
N PRO A 20 13.67 8.90 -10.71
CA PRO A 20 14.63 9.46 -11.64
C PRO A 20 15.32 8.35 -12.41
N PHE A 21 15.47 8.54 -13.71
CA PHE A 21 16.23 7.65 -14.56
C PHE A 21 17.73 7.85 -14.35
N ASP A 22 18.49 6.79 -14.51
CA ASP A 22 19.94 6.87 -14.54
C ASP A 22 20.41 7.52 -15.84
N PRO A 23 20.97 8.74 -15.79
CA PRO A 23 21.43 9.44 -17.00
C PRO A 23 22.68 8.81 -17.62
N GLN A 24 23.37 7.92 -16.91
CA GLN A 24 24.60 7.23 -17.36
C GLN A 24 24.32 5.81 -17.85
N ALA A 25 23.07 5.36 -17.78
CA ALA A 25 22.70 4.02 -18.21
C ALA A 25 22.90 3.82 -19.72
N ASP A 26 23.26 2.61 -20.10
CA ASP A 26 23.26 2.20 -21.50
C ASP A 26 21.84 1.87 -21.95
N TRP A 27 21.25 2.78 -22.73
CA TRP A 27 19.87 2.67 -23.23
C TRP A 27 19.75 1.77 -24.48
N THR A 28 20.82 1.15 -24.91
CA THR A 28 20.82 0.30 -26.12
C THR A 28 20.07 -1.03 -25.90
N ASP A 29 19.87 -1.43 -24.67
CA ASP A 29 19.10 -2.63 -24.31
C ASP A 29 17.56 -2.42 -24.32
N HIS A 30 17.11 -1.20 -24.62
CA HIS A 30 15.68 -0.79 -24.64
C HIS A 30 14.92 -1.00 -23.32
N ARG A 31 15.64 -1.01 -22.19
CA ARG A 31 15.06 -1.11 -20.85
C ARG A 31 15.05 0.24 -20.14
N LEU A 32 14.14 0.38 -19.17
CA LEU A 32 14.12 1.52 -18.27
C LEU A 32 15.14 1.29 -17.15
N HIS A 33 16.11 2.19 -17.05
CA HIS A 33 17.12 2.20 -16.00
C HIS A 33 16.83 3.32 -15.02
N TYR A 34 16.60 2.94 -13.77
CA TYR A 34 16.40 3.89 -12.67
C TYR A 34 17.71 4.18 -11.97
N ASP A 35 17.78 5.34 -11.32
CA ASP A 35 18.92 5.69 -10.47
C ASP A 35 19.17 4.59 -9.43
N PRO A 36 20.39 4.01 -9.37
CA PRO A 36 20.69 2.89 -8.48
C PRO A 36 20.53 3.23 -7.01
N GLY A 37 20.83 4.48 -6.62
CA GLY A 37 20.66 4.93 -5.24
C GLY A 37 19.20 5.02 -4.84
N VAL A 38 18.33 5.49 -5.74
CA VAL A 38 16.87 5.53 -5.51
C VAL A 38 16.30 4.13 -5.44
N SER A 39 16.74 3.22 -6.31
CA SER A 39 16.31 1.82 -6.29
C SER A 39 16.69 1.12 -4.99
N ALA A 40 17.94 1.29 -4.54
CA ALA A 40 18.40 0.71 -3.27
C ALA A 40 17.64 1.27 -2.05
N GLU A 41 17.33 2.57 -2.04
CA GLU A 41 16.53 3.16 -0.96
C GLU A 41 15.09 2.64 -0.97
N HIS A 42 14.50 2.44 -2.16
CA HIS A 42 13.18 1.84 -2.27
C HIS A 42 13.14 0.42 -1.72
N GLU A 43 14.12 -0.41 -2.10
CA GLU A 43 14.25 -1.78 -1.59
C GLU A 43 14.42 -1.79 -0.07
N ARG A 44 15.30 -0.95 0.46
CA ARG A 44 15.51 -0.82 1.91
C ARG A 44 14.23 -0.47 2.66
N VAL A 45 13.44 0.48 2.16
CA VAL A 45 12.19 0.88 2.81
C VAL A 45 11.13 -0.21 2.67
N ALA A 46 11.08 -0.90 1.53
CA ALA A 46 10.19 -2.04 1.32
C ALA A 46 10.50 -3.18 2.31
N ASP A 47 11.77 -3.48 2.53
CA ASP A 47 12.21 -4.48 3.51
C ASP A 47 11.82 -4.09 4.93
N LEU A 48 12.05 -2.84 5.34
CA LEU A 48 11.64 -2.35 6.67
C LEU A 48 10.13 -2.47 6.90
N PHE A 49 9.34 -2.12 5.89
CA PHE A 49 7.89 -2.28 5.96
C PHE A 49 7.50 -3.77 6.05
N GLY A 50 8.12 -4.62 5.24
CA GLY A 50 7.92 -6.07 5.27
C GLY A 50 8.27 -6.68 6.63
N ASP A 51 9.36 -6.26 7.25
CA ASP A 51 9.79 -6.73 8.57
C ASP A 51 8.80 -6.32 9.67
N GLU A 52 8.28 -5.10 9.61
CA GLU A 52 7.24 -4.65 10.55
C GLU A 52 5.96 -5.49 10.39
N VAL A 53 5.54 -5.78 9.16
CA VAL A 53 4.39 -6.65 8.91
C VAL A 53 4.63 -8.06 9.46
N ARG A 54 5.80 -8.66 9.20
CA ARG A 54 6.19 -9.98 9.75
C ARG A 54 6.17 -9.98 11.27
N SER A 55 6.75 -8.94 11.90
CA SER A 55 6.76 -8.78 13.35
C SER A 55 5.36 -8.77 13.96
N ARG A 56 4.41 -8.11 13.28
CA ARG A 56 3.01 -8.07 13.71
C ARG A 56 2.28 -9.40 13.46
N LEU A 57 2.50 -10.02 12.30
CA LEU A 57 1.96 -11.34 12.00
C LEU A 57 2.41 -12.40 12.99
N ALA A 58 3.64 -12.31 13.50
CA ALA A 58 4.14 -13.24 14.51
C ALA A 58 3.32 -13.19 15.81
N LYS A 59 2.69 -12.05 16.13
CA LYS A 59 1.92 -11.82 17.37
C LYS A 59 0.43 -12.21 17.26
N THR A 60 -0.04 -12.60 16.08
CA THR A 60 -1.44 -12.98 15.86
C THR A 60 -1.55 -14.42 15.32
N PRO A 61 -2.57 -15.20 15.74
CA PRO A 61 -2.76 -16.56 15.24
C PRO A 61 -3.17 -16.58 13.76
N LYS A 62 -3.92 -15.57 13.31
CA LYS A 62 -4.38 -15.46 11.92
C LYS A 62 -3.37 -14.66 11.09
N LYS A 63 -2.91 -15.25 10.00
CA LYS A 63 -1.88 -14.68 9.13
C LYS A 63 -2.46 -13.83 7.99
N ASP A 64 -3.58 -13.19 8.27
CA ASP A 64 -4.25 -12.29 7.32
C ASP A 64 -3.82 -10.84 7.53
N VAL A 65 -3.84 -10.09 6.44
CA VAL A 65 -3.64 -8.63 6.43
C VAL A 65 -4.90 -7.95 5.93
N TYR A 66 -5.31 -6.88 6.61
CA TYR A 66 -6.49 -6.08 6.27
C TYR A 66 -6.04 -4.67 5.88
N VAL A 67 -6.17 -4.32 4.60
CA VAL A 67 -5.77 -3.00 4.08
C VAL A 67 -7.02 -2.16 3.85
N PHE A 68 -7.11 -1.04 4.53
CA PHE A 68 -8.19 -0.07 4.35
C PHE A 68 -7.73 1.10 3.48
N VAL A 69 -8.44 1.36 2.39
CA VAL A 69 -8.22 2.47 1.47
C VAL A 69 -9.35 3.48 1.64
N HIS A 70 -9.04 4.63 2.24
CA HIS A 70 -10.04 5.64 2.55
C HIS A 70 -10.56 6.39 1.31
N GLY A 71 -11.66 7.10 1.47
CA GLY A 71 -12.31 7.85 0.41
C GLY A 71 -11.97 9.35 0.41
N TYR A 72 -12.82 10.10 -0.31
CA TYR A 72 -12.77 11.56 -0.39
C TYR A 72 -12.84 12.23 0.99
N ASN A 73 -12.13 13.36 1.13
CA ASN A 73 -12.16 14.23 2.30
C ASN A 73 -11.92 13.51 3.63
N ASN A 74 -11.07 12.49 3.62
CA ASN A 74 -10.64 11.79 4.82
C ASN A 74 -9.18 12.14 5.13
N ASP A 75 -8.91 12.36 6.40
CA ASP A 75 -7.57 12.54 6.92
C ASP A 75 -6.97 11.23 7.45
N PHE A 76 -5.73 11.31 7.87
CA PHE A 76 -5.00 10.18 8.43
C PHE A 76 -5.68 9.60 9.68
N GLU A 77 -6.13 10.47 10.60
CA GLU A 77 -6.72 10.06 11.87
C GLU A 77 -8.02 9.30 11.66
N HIS A 78 -8.85 9.78 10.72
CA HIS A 78 -10.09 9.11 10.36
C HIS A 78 -9.83 7.71 9.75
N ALA A 79 -8.90 7.62 8.80
CA ALA A 79 -8.57 6.35 8.17
C ALA A 79 -8.06 5.31 9.18
N VAL A 80 -7.18 5.72 10.11
CA VAL A 80 -6.68 4.86 11.19
C VAL A 80 -7.79 4.46 12.14
N SER A 81 -8.69 5.38 12.49
CA SER A 81 -9.82 5.09 13.38
C SER A 81 -10.78 4.07 12.77
N VAL A 82 -11.07 4.19 11.47
CA VAL A 82 -11.96 3.25 10.77
C VAL A 82 -11.36 1.85 10.73
N ILE A 83 -10.10 1.70 10.31
CA ILE A 83 -9.49 0.35 10.27
C ILE A 83 -9.32 -0.24 11.67
N ALA A 84 -9.04 0.58 12.68
CA ALA A 84 -8.96 0.12 14.07
C ALA A 84 -10.32 -0.38 14.57
N ALA A 85 -11.40 0.30 14.22
CA ALA A 85 -12.76 -0.15 14.54
C ALA A 85 -13.09 -1.47 13.83
N ILE A 86 -12.84 -1.57 12.53
CA ILE A 86 -13.04 -2.81 11.76
C ILE A 86 -12.26 -3.96 12.39
N TRP A 87 -10.97 -3.75 12.66
CA TRP A 87 -10.11 -4.77 13.27
C TRP A 87 -10.59 -5.17 14.67
N HIS A 88 -11.14 -4.24 15.43
CA HIS A 88 -11.73 -4.53 16.74
C HIS A 88 -12.87 -5.56 16.64
N PHE A 89 -13.72 -5.42 15.61
CA PHE A 89 -14.85 -6.35 15.38
C PHE A 89 -14.40 -7.66 14.69
N LEU A 90 -13.19 -7.71 14.13
CA LEU A 90 -12.58 -8.95 13.59
C LEU A 90 -11.80 -9.74 14.65
N PRO A 91 -12.28 -9.89 15.87
CA PRO A 91 -11.66 -10.31 17.14
C PRO A 91 -10.15 -9.98 17.26
N ARG A 92 -9.69 -8.88 16.66
CA ARG A 92 -8.29 -8.41 16.68
C ARG A 92 -7.28 -9.43 16.16
N GLN A 93 -7.67 -10.20 15.17
CA GLN A 93 -6.81 -11.18 14.50
C GLN A 93 -6.30 -10.60 13.19
N GLY A 94 -5.07 -11.00 12.80
CA GLY A 94 -4.42 -10.46 11.63
C GLY A 94 -3.82 -9.06 11.84
N VAL A 95 -3.31 -8.46 10.76
CA VAL A 95 -2.61 -7.16 10.79
C VAL A 95 -3.44 -6.11 10.06
N PRO A 96 -3.93 -5.06 10.74
CA PRO A 96 -4.60 -3.94 10.10
C PRO A 96 -3.59 -2.95 9.52
N ILE A 97 -3.85 -2.46 8.31
CA ILE A 97 -3.07 -1.44 7.62
C ILE A 97 -4.02 -0.35 7.12
N ALA A 98 -3.78 0.91 7.50
CA ALA A 98 -4.41 2.06 6.90
C ALA A 98 -3.56 2.54 5.71
N TYR A 99 -4.08 2.40 4.50
CA TYR A 99 -3.49 3.05 3.33
C TYR A 99 -4.08 4.44 3.19
N THR A 100 -3.25 5.45 3.45
CA THR A 100 -3.69 6.85 3.40
C THR A 100 -3.06 7.57 2.20
N TRP A 101 -3.86 8.38 1.54
CA TRP A 101 -3.46 9.16 0.38
C TRP A 101 -3.97 10.60 0.49
N PRO A 102 -3.35 11.59 -0.19
CA PRO A 102 -3.77 12.99 -0.08
C PRO A 102 -5.18 13.20 -0.63
N ALA A 103 -6.17 13.24 0.24
CA ALA A 103 -7.60 13.39 -0.09
C ALA A 103 -8.33 14.37 0.86
N GLY A 104 -7.61 15.33 1.44
CA GLY A 104 -8.10 16.17 2.53
C GLY A 104 -8.53 17.58 2.14
N MET A 105 -8.55 17.95 0.85
CA MET A 105 -8.95 19.29 0.42
C MET A 105 -10.44 19.34 0.13
N GLY A 106 -11.25 19.65 1.14
CA GLY A 106 -12.71 19.76 1.00
C GLY A 106 -13.20 20.72 -0.09
N GLY A 107 -14.48 20.58 -0.50
CA GLY A 107 -15.14 21.40 -1.49
C GLY A 107 -14.95 20.94 -2.96
N LEU A 108 -15.62 21.63 -3.90
CA LEU A 108 -15.63 21.23 -5.31
C LEU A 108 -14.22 21.22 -5.95
N ARG A 109 -13.39 22.18 -5.60
CA ARG A 109 -11.98 22.23 -6.07
C ARG A 109 -11.15 21.09 -5.48
N GLY A 110 -11.38 20.75 -4.21
CA GLY A 110 -10.75 19.62 -3.55
C GLY A 110 -11.13 18.29 -4.21
N TYR A 111 -12.36 18.15 -4.68
CA TYR A 111 -12.80 16.94 -5.40
C TYR A 111 -12.00 16.68 -6.68
N PHE A 112 -11.69 17.71 -7.48
CA PHE A 112 -10.86 17.57 -8.66
C PHE A 112 -9.40 17.29 -8.30
N TYR A 113 -8.87 17.97 -7.28
CA TYR A 113 -7.51 17.72 -6.78
C TYR A 113 -7.35 16.30 -6.24
N ASP A 114 -8.31 15.83 -5.47
CA ASP A 114 -8.31 14.46 -4.93
C ASP A 114 -8.41 13.40 -6.04
N ARG A 115 -9.04 13.73 -7.17
CA ARG A 115 -9.06 12.85 -8.33
C ARG A 115 -7.65 12.67 -8.92
N GLU A 116 -6.92 13.76 -9.13
CA GLU A 116 -5.54 13.72 -9.62
C GLU A 116 -4.63 13.02 -8.60
N SER A 117 -4.76 13.34 -7.32
CA SER A 117 -4.02 12.68 -6.24
C SER A 117 -4.32 11.19 -6.18
N GLY A 118 -5.57 10.78 -6.46
CA GLY A 118 -5.97 9.38 -6.57
C GLY A 118 -5.20 8.64 -7.67
N GLU A 119 -5.01 9.25 -8.83
CA GLU A 119 -4.24 8.67 -9.93
C GLU A 119 -2.76 8.47 -9.56
N TYR A 120 -2.13 9.44 -8.93
CA TYR A 120 -0.76 9.32 -8.43
C TYR A 120 -0.61 8.22 -7.37
N THR A 121 -1.59 8.07 -6.51
CA THR A 121 -1.51 7.10 -5.41
C THR A 121 -1.67 5.66 -5.88
N ILE A 122 -2.24 5.40 -7.06
CA ILE A 122 -2.39 4.06 -7.65
C ILE A 122 -1.04 3.36 -7.74
N PHE A 123 -0.01 4.06 -8.20
CA PHE A 123 1.35 3.51 -8.25
C PHE A 123 1.80 3.01 -6.88
N HIS A 124 1.68 3.84 -5.84
CA HIS A 124 2.11 3.48 -4.49
C HIS A 124 1.29 2.33 -3.90
N LEU A 125 -0.02 2.30 -4.18
CA LEU A 125 -0.86 1.18 -3.74
C LEU A 125 -0.43 -0.13 -4.40
N LYS A 126 -0.06 -0.12 -5.68
CA LYS A 126 0.49 -1.29 -6.37
C LYS A 126 1.79 -1.77 -5.73
N GLU A 127 2.68 -0.85 -5.35
CA GLU A 127 3.93 -1.21 -4.65
C GLU A 127 3.63 -1.88 -3.30
N ILE A 128 2.73 -1.33 -2.50
CA ILE A 128 2.30 -1.97 -1.24
C ILE A 128 1.71 -3.36 -1.51
N MET A 129 0.88 -3.53 -2.54
CA MET A 129 0.33 -4.82 -2.92
C MET A 129 1.42 -5.83 -3.29
N ARG A 130 2.47 -5.40 -4.03
CA ARG A 130 3.61 -6.24 -4.40
C ARG A 130 4.42 -6.66 -3.18
N ILE A 131 4.71 -5.71 -2.28
CA ILE A 131 5.44 -5.98 -1.04
C ILE A 131 4.65 -6.98 -0.18
N LEU A 132 3.38 -6.74 0.07
CA LEU A 132 2.54 -7.66 0.85
C LEU A 132 2.43 -9.04 0.17
N GLY A 133 2.29 -9.06 -1.16
CA GLY A 133 2.24 -10.30 -1.93
C GLY A 133 3.54 -11.13 -1.85
N SER A 134 4.69 -10.48 -1.69
CA SER A 134 5.99 -11.13 -1.57
C SER A 134 6.31 -11.71 -0.20
N ILE A 135 5.54 -11.36 0.86
CA ILE A 135 5.76 -11.86 2.22
C ILE A 135 5.18 -13.29 2.35
N PRO A 136 6.00 -14.34 2.50
CA PRO A 136 5.51 -15.72 2.51
C PRO A 136 4.54 -16.03 3.66
N GLU A 137 4.74 -15.37 4.81
CA GLU A 137 3.95 -15.57 6.03
C GLU A 137 2.51 -15.07 5.93
N ILE A 138 2.18 -14.25 4.94
CA ILE A 138 0.80 -13.79 4.72
C ILE A 138 0.01 -14.89 4.02
N GLU A 139 -1.07 -15.33 4.66
CA GLU A 139 -2.01 -16.27 4.07
C GLU A 139 -3.00 -15.58 3.14
N LYS A 140 -3.59 -14.46 3.60
CA LYS A 140 -4.54 -13.66 2.79
C LYS A 140 -4.39 -12.17 3.01
N ILE A 141 -4.63 -11.41 1.94
CA ILE A 141 -4.71 -9.95 1.94
C ILE A 141 -6.14 -9.57 1.62
N HIS A 142 -6.81 -8.91 2.56
CA HIS A 142 -8.16 -8.39 2.40
C HIS A 142 -8.10 -6.89 2.17
N PHE A 143 -8.78 -6.42 1.13
CA PHE A 143 -8.89 -5.00 0.85
C PHE A 143 -10.29 -4.50 1.20
N ILE A 144 -10.35 -3.38 1.90
CA ILE A 144 -11.57 -2.69 2.28
C ILE A 144 -11.44 -1.26 1.76
N ALA A 145 -12.28 -0.86 0.84
CA ALA A 145 -12.24 0.47 0.27
C ALA A 145 -13.56 1.20 0.46
N HIS A 146 -13.50 2.50 0.66
CA HIS A 146 -14.68 3.33 0.82
C HIS A 146 -14.70 4.47 -0.21
N SER A 147 -15.86 4.64 -0.85
CA SER A 147 -16.10 5.78 -1.76
C SER A 147 -15.01 5.88 -2.85
N ARG A 148 -14.30 7.00 -2.94
CA ARG A 148 -13.20 7.25 -3.89
C ARG A 148 -12.04 6.25 -3.76
N GLY A 149 -11.81 5.72 -2.58
CA GLY A 149 -10.84 4.65 -2.35
C GLY A 149 -11.14 3.39 -3.17
N THR A 150 -12.41 3.15 -3.51
CA THR A 150 -12.80 2.04 -4.39
C THR A 150 -12.26 2.22 -5.80
N ASP A 151 -12.32 3.43 -6.36
CA ASP A 151 -11.77 3.72 -7.69
C ASP A 151 -10.25 3.50 -7.71
N VAL A 152 -9.55 3.98 -6.67
CA VAL A 152 -8.10 3.80 -6.49
C VAL A 152 -7.75 2.31 -6.42
N LEU A 153 -8.43 1.56 -5.57
CA LEU A 153 -8.21 0.12 -5.38
C LEU A 153 -8.48 -0.67 -6.65
N MET A 154 -9.63 -0.47 -7.27
CA MET A 154 -10.01 -1.22 -8.48
C MET A 154 -9.08 -0.93 -9.66
N THR A 155 -8.61 0.32 -9.78
CA THR A 155 -7.64 0.68 -10.80
C THR A 155 -6.29 0.03 -10.54
N ALA A 156 -5.80 0.05 -9.30
CA ALA A 156 -4.55 -0.61 -8.92
C ALA A 156 -4.60 -2.13 -9.20
N LEU A 157 -5.69 -2.80 -8.82
CA LEU A 157 -5.89 -4.23 -9.10
C LEU A 157 -5.92 -4.52 -10.60
N ARG A 158 -6.66 -3.72 -11.37
CA ARG A 158 -6.72 -3.86 -12.83
C ARG A 158 -5.35 -3.71 -13.47
N GLU A 159 -4.57 -2.71 -13.05
CA GLU A 159 -3.23 -2.48 -13.59
C GLU A 159 -2.26 -3.62 -13.25
N ILE A 160 -2.28 -4.13 -12.03
CA ILE A 160 -1.48 -5.31 -11.65
C ILE A 160 -1.82 -6.52 -12.53
N LEU A 161 -3.11 -6.74 -12.81
CA LEU A 161 -3.54 -7.84 -13.69
C LEU A 161 -3.06 -7.66 -15.12
N ILE A 162 -3.08 -6.42 -15.65
CA ILE A 162 -2.60 -6.08 -17.00
C ILE A 162 -1.08 -6.28 -17.07
N GLU A 163 -0.32 -5.77 -16.11
CA GLU A 163 1.13 -5.90 -16.04
C GLU A 163 1.61 -7.35 -15.98
N ARG A 164 0.84 -8.22 -15.38
CA ARG A 164 1.07 -9.67 -15.33
C ARG A 164 0.62 -10.42 -16.59
N GLY A 165 0.27 -9.70 -17.66
CA GLY A 165 -0.08 -10.30 -18.95
C GLY A 165 -1.48 -10.90 -19.03
N GLY A 166 -2.34 -10.66 -18.05
CA GLY A 166 -3.76 -11.06 -18.05
C GLY A 166 -4.07 -12.56 -18.10
N ARG A 167 -3.06 -13.40 -18.39
CA ARG A 167 -3.18 -14.85 -18.58
C ARG A 167 -2.48 -15.68 -17.50
N ASP A 168 -1.51 -15.13 -16.83
CA ASP A 168 -0.84 -15.82 -15.73
C ASP A 168 -1.73 -15.75 -14.50
N PHE A 169 -2.72 -16.60 -14.59
CA PHE A 169 -3.58 -16.94 -13.51
C PHE A 169 -2.71 -17.44 -12.37
N ILE A 170 -2.59 -16.63 -11.32
CA ILE A 170 -1.95 -17.10 -10.09
C ILE A 170 -2.68 -18.38 -9.69
N PRO A 171 -2.00 -19.54 -9.61
CA PRO A 171 -2.62 -20.76 -9.17
C PRO A 171 -3.44 -20.52 -7.90
N PRO A 172 -4.60 -21.19 -7.70
CA PRO A 172 -5.44 -20.98 -6.51
C PRO A 172 -4.69 -21.06 -5.18
N GLU A 173 -3.68 -21.93 -5.11
CA GLU A 173 -2.79 -22.14 -3.98
C GLU A 173 -1.87 -20.96 -3.68
N ASP A 174 -1.52 -20.18 -4.69
CA ASP A 174 -0.63 -19.01 -4.54
C ASP A 174 -1.42 -17.69 -4.38
N ARG A 175 -2.74 -17.76 -4.39
CA ARG A 175 -3.58 -16.58 -4.26
C ARG A 175 -3.67 -16.11 -2.82
N LYS A 176 -3.04 -14.99 -2.55
CA LYS A 176 -3.16 -14.30 -1.27
C LYS A 176 -4.32 -13.30 -1.21
N LEU A 177 -4.94 -12.98 -2.35
CA LEU A 177 -6.08 -12.08 -2.37
C LEU A 177 -7.27 -12.73 -1.65
N GLY A 178 -7.69 -12.11 -0.56
CA GLY A 178 -8.85 -12.50 0.21
C GLY A 178 -10.14 -11.83 -0.30
N ASN A 179 -10.87 -11.16 0.59
CA ASN A 179 -12.06 -10.39 0.23
C ASN A 179 -11.68 -8.97 -0.24
N VAL A 180 -12.42 -8.45 -1.21
CA VAL A 180 -12.33 -7.08 -1.71
C VAL A 180 -13.68 -6.40 -1.54
#